data_a1deab290f07e8c0f93a4b68fa9c3fd9
#
_entry.id   a1deab290f07e8c0f93a4b68fa9c3fd9
#
_cell.length_a   1.000
_cell.length_b   1.000
_cell.length_c   1.000
_cell.angle_alpha   90.00
_cell.angle_beta   90.00
_cell.angle_gamma   90.00
#
_symmetry.space_group_name_H-M   'P 1'
#
loop_
_entity.id
_entity.type
_entity.pdbx_description
1 polymer ?
#
loop_
_entity_poly.entity_id
_entity_poly.type
_entity_poly.pdbx_seq_one_letter_code
_entity_poly.pdbx_strand_id
1 'polypeptide(L)'
;MLNSEVIGQQDIWNRLMEMVQENRVPHALMFCGPQGCGKLAVALAFASYLLGDSPMLRKWEHPDLHFTFPTIKTSEMSGDHTPVSLDFMKEWREMLLQEGPYVLISDWMQRMGKTDADFNKQAIITADETDNLSRELSMMSSQGGYKISLIWLPERMNLTSANKILKLLEEPPHQTLF
;
A
#
# COMPACT_ATOMS: atom_id res chain seq x y z
N MET A 1 3.87 11.14 15.45
CA MET A 1 4.15 9.81 16.02
C MET A 1 4.83 8.87 15.04
N LEU A 2 4.45 8.83 13.77
CA LEU A 2 5.01 7.88 12.78
C LEU A 2 6.47 8.15 12.37
N ASN A 3 6.95 9.39 12.50
CA ASN A 3 8.38 9.70 12.25
C ASN A 3 9.35 8.98 13.20
N SER A 4 8.91 8.59 14.39
CA SER A 4 9.74 7.86 15.36
C SER A 4 9.92 6.37 15.01
N GLU A 5 9.12 5.86 14.08
CA GLU A 5 9.19 4.48 13.63
C GLU A 5 10.11 4.29 12.41
N VAL A 6 10.50 5.40 11.74
CA VAL A 6 11.43 5.35 10.60
C VAL A 6 12.86 5.37 11.11
N ILE A 7 13.56 4.25 10.98
CA ILE A 7 14.93 4.10 11.44
C ILE A 7 15.91 4.42 10.31
N GLY A 8 16.82 5.42 10.56
CA GLY A 8 18.01 5.62 9.72
C GLY A 8 17.79 6.19 8.32
N GLN A 9 16.62 6.75 7.98
CA GLN A 9 16.28 7.24 6.64
C GLN A 9 16.15 8.78 6.60
N GLN A 10 16.97 9.51 7.37
CA GLN A 10 16.84 10.97 7.51
C GLN A 10 17.02 11.72 6.18
N ASP A 11 17.94 11.30 5.33
CA ASP A 11 18.20 11.97 4.04
C ASP A 11 17.00 11.83 3.09
N ILE A 12 16.40 10.62 3.06
CA ILE A 12 15.18 10.38 2.26
C ILE A 12 14.03 11.22 2.80
N TRP A 13 13.87 11.27 4.13
CA TRP A 13 12.84 12.08 4.77
C TRP A 13 13.00 13.57 4.45
N ASN A 14 14.21 14.11 4.56
CA ASN A 14 14.47 15.51 4.24
C ASN A 14 14.11 15.86 2.79
N ARG A 15 14.45 14.98 1.83
CA ARG A 15 14.07 15.15 0.42
C ARG A 15 12.55 15.14 0.21
N LEU A 16 11.82 14.25 0.90
CA LEU A 16 10.37 14.23 0.83
C LEU A 16 9.76 15.53 1.39
N MET A 17 10.30 16.05 2.49
CA MET A 17 9.85 17.33 3.06
C MET A 17 10.15 18.52 2.14
N GLU A 18 11.30 18.56 1.49
CA GLU A 18 11.63 19.55 0.47
C GLU A 18 10.60 19.56 -0.67
N MET A 19 10.23 18.36 -1.20
CA MET A 19 9.21 18.25 -2.25
C MET A 19 7.86 18.83 -1.80
N VAL A 20 7.47 18.61 -0.54
CA VAL A 20 6.22 19.17 0.00
C VAL A 20 6.32 20.69 0.16
N GLN A 21 7.42 21.21 0.72
CA GLN A 21 7.62 22.65 0.94
C GLN A 21 7.65 23.43 -0.37
N GLU A 22 8.22 22.83 -1.42
CA GLU A 22 8.27 23.41 -2.76
C GLU A 22 7.00 23.18 -3.59
N ASN A 23 5.97 22.54 -3.01
CA ASN A 23 4.74 22.13 -3.70
C ASN A 23 5.00 21.34 -4.99
N ARG A 24 6.00 20.44 -4.94
CA ARG A 24 6.47 19.62 -6.08
C ARG A 24 6.42 18.12 -5.79
N VAL A 25 5.42 17.67 -5.03
CA VAL A 25 5.20 16.24 -4.82
C VAL A 25 4.77 15.61 -6.14
N PRO A 26 5.53 14.67 -6.71
CA PRO A 26 5.14 13.99 -7.94
C PRO A 26 3.92 13.10 -7.68
N HIS A 27 3.18 12.76 -8.73
CA HIS A 27 2.03 11.86 -8.62
C HIS A 27 2.41 10.39 -8.38
N ALA A 28 3.67 10.02 -8.55
CA ALA A 28 4.17 8.68 -8.27
C ALA A 28 5.57 8.72 -7.65
N LEU A 29 5.77 7.94 -6.58
CA LEU A 29 7.03 7.77 -5.87
C LEU A 29 7.35 6.29 -5.74
N MET A 30 8.55 5.89 -6.14
CA MET A 30 9.01 4.51 -5.97
C MET A 30 10.17 4.46 -4.96
N PHE A 31 9.95 3.78 -3.85
CA PHE A 31 10.99 3.50 -2.85
C PHE A 31 11.71 2.21 -3.20
N CYS A 32 12.96 2.31 -3.67
CA CYS A 32 13.81 1.19 -4.05
C CYS A 32 14.89 0.94 -3.01
N GLY A 33 15.25 -0.34 -2.83
CA GLY A 33 16.30 -0.73 -1.90
C GLY A 33 16.18 -2.20 -1.46
N PRO A 34 17.16 -2.72 -0.71
CA PRO A 34 17.14 -4.09 -0.23
C PRO A 34 15.96 -4.35 0.71
N GLN A 35 15.65 -5.63 0.92
CA GLN A 35 14.62 -6.03 1.88
C GLN A 35 15.00 -5.57 3.30
N GLY A 36 14.03 -5.13 4.08
CA GLY A 36 14.25 -4.68 5.46
C GLY A 36 14.80 -3.27 5.63
N CYS A 37 15.13 -2.53 4.56
CA CYS A 37 15.69 -1.17 4.66
C CYS A 37 14.66 -0.07 5.02
N GLY A 38 13.42 -0.42 5.35
CA GLY A 38 12.42 0.54 5.83
C GLY A 38 11.58 1.25 4.75
N LYS A 39 11.51 0.71 3.51
CA LYS A 39 10.71 1.29 2.42
C LYS A 39 9.24 1.54 2.82
N LEU A 40 8.61 0.52 3.39
CA LEU A 40 7.22 0.62 3.85
C LEU A 40 7.08 1.63 5.00
N ALA A 41 8.03 1.66 5.93
CA ALA A 41 8.04 2.61 7.04
C ALA A 41 8.07 4.06 6.54
N VAL A 42 8.95 4.38 5.60
CA VAL A 42 9.04 5.72 4.98
C VAL A 42 7.75 6.06 4.24
N ALA A 43 7.21 5.13 3.45
CA ALA A 43 5.98 5.34 2.68
C ALA A 43 4.78 5.63 3.59
N LEU A 44 4.61 4.85 4.67
CA LEU A 44 3.54 5.05 5.65
C LEU A 44 3.69 6.36 6.43
N ALA A 45 4.92 6.71 6.83
CA ALA A 45 5.20 7.97 7.50
C ALA A 45 4.90 9.17 6.58
N PHE A 46 5.27 9.09 5.31
CA PHE A 46 5.01 10.15 4.33
C PHE A 46 3.51 10.28 4.01
N ALA A 47 2.82 9.15 3.81
CA ALA A 47 1.37 9.13 3.66
C ALA A 47 0.67 9.79 4.85
N SER A 48 1.10 9.46 6.07
CA SER A 48 0.56 10.06 7.29
C SER A 48 0.83 11.54 7.40
N TYR A 49 1.98 12.00 6.95
CA TYR A 49 2.31 13.42 6.92
C TYR A 49 1.38 14.20 5.96
N LEU A 50 1.14 13.66 4.76
CA LEU A 50 0.30 14.30 3.75
C LEU A 50 -1.20 14.29 4.10
N LEU A 51 -1.69 13.24 4.75
CA LEU A 51 -3.10 13.12 5.15
C LEU A 51 -3.42 13.79 6.48
N GLY A 52 -2.41 14.23 7.23
CA GLY A 52 -2.56 14.82 8.54
C GLY A 52 -2.84 13.79 9.65
N ASP A 53 -2.66 14.21 10.91
CA ASP A 53 -2.89 13.32 12.06
C ASP A 53 -4.40 13.19 12.35
N SER A 54 -4.93 11.99 12.17
CA SER A 54 -6.33 11.67 12.48
C SER A 54 -6.45 10.35 13.25
N PRO A 55 -7.49 10.16 14.07
CA PRO A 55 -7.74 8.88 14.73
C PRO A 55 -7.91 7.71 13.75
N MET A 56 -8.46 7.96 12.58
CA MET A 56 -8.65 6.95 11.52
C MET A 56 -7.29 6.54 10.93
N LEU A 57 -6.39 7.50 10.71
CA LEU A 57 -5.06 7.21 10.18
C LEU A 57 -4.23 6.37 11.16
N ARG A 58 -4.38 6.59 12.47
CA ARG A 58 -3.70 5.79 13.51
C ARG A 58 -4.12 4.32 13.52
N LYS A 59 -5.26 4.01 12.90
CA LYS A 59 -5.77 2.64 12.70
C LYS A 59 -5.60 2.15 11.27
N TRP A 60 -4.96 2.93 10.40
CA TRP A 60 -4.86 2.68 8.96
C TRP A 60 -6.24 2.56 8.25
N GLU A 61 -7.23 3.33 8.75
CA GLU A 61 -8.61 3.35 8.27
C GLU A 61 -9.00 4.65 7.56
N HIS A 62 -8.01 5.48 7.19
CA HIS A 62 -8.30 6.75 6.51
C HIS A 62 -8.91 6.48 5.13
N PRO A 63 -10.03 7.14 4.78
CA PRO A 63 -10.75 6.87 3.52
C PRO A 63 -9.96 7.25 2.26
N ASP A 64 -9.00 8.16 2.36
CA ASP A 64 -8.13 8.56 1.27
C ASP A 64 -6.76 7.85 1.29
N LEU A 65 -6.61 6.76 2.06
CA LEU A 65 -5.45 5.88 2.08
C LEU A 65 -5.84 4.48 1.62
N HIS A 66 -5.42 4.13 0.42
CA HIS A 66 -5.70 2.85 -0.22
C HIS A 66 -4.46 1.97 -0.20
N PHE A 67 -4.61 0.73 0.23
CA PHE A 67 -3.54 -0.25 0.26
C PHE A 67 -3.73 -1.28 -0.84
N THR A 68 -2.66 -1.55 -1.56
CA THR A 68 -2.55 -2.65 -2.51
C THR A 68 -1.37 -3.51 -2.12
N PHE A 69 -1.59 -4.80 -1.93
CA PHE A 69 -0.56 -5.75 -1.53
C PHE A 69 -0.81 -7.13 -2.16
N PRO A 70 0.23 -7.99 -2.25
CA PRO A 70 0.06 -9.32 -2.81
C PRO A 70 -0.85 -10.19 -1.97
N THR A 71 -1.76 -10.92 -2.62
CA THR A 71 -2.73 -11.80 -1.99
C THR A 71 -2.62 -13.23 -2.48
N ILE A 72 -3.17 -14.18 -1.72
CA ILE A 72 -3.32 -15.58 -2.10
C ILE A 72 -4.79 -15.98 -2.05
N LYS A 73 -5.16 -16.94 -2.88
CA LYS A 73 -6.44 -17.60 -2.76
C LYS A 73 -6.37 -18.63 -1.64
N THR A 74 -7.04 -18.37 -0.52
CA THR A 74 -7.08 -19.30 0.60
C THR A 74 -8.04 -20.45 0.32
N SER A 75 -7.90 -21.54 1.08
CA SER A 75 -8.78 -22.72 1.00
C SER A 75 -10.24 -22.44 1.37
N GLU A 76 -10.49 -21.33 2.08
CA GLU A 76 -11.83 -20.90 2.51
C GLU A 76 -12.56 -20.06 1.45
N MET A 77 -11.86 -19.57 0.44
CA MET A 77 -12.44 -18.73 -0.62
C MET A 77 -13.17 -19.58 -1.66
N SER A 78 -14.36 -19.15 -2.08
CA SER A 78 -15.19 -19.84 -3.08
C SER A 78 -14.50 -19.94 -4.46
N GLY A 79 -14.95 -20.93 -5.27
CA GLY A 79 -14.30 -21.39 -6.49
C GLY A 79 -13.84 -20.34 -7.50
N ASP A 80 -14.65 -19.34 -7.80
CA ASP A 80 -14.35 -18.34 -8.85
C ASP A 80 -13.85 -16.98 -8.31
N HIS A 81 -13.73 -16.82 -6.99
CA HIS A 81 -13.28 -15.56 -6.41
C HIS A 81 -11.77 -15.35 -6.63
N THR A 82 -11.41 -14.21 -7.23
CA THR A 82 -10.02 -13.74 -7.32
C THR A 82 -9.72 -12.89 -6.09
N PRO A 83 -8.75 -13.27 -5.26
CA PRO A 83 -8.45 -12.52 -4.04
C PRO A 83 -7.89 -11.13 -4.35
N VAL A 84 -8.32 -10.14 -3.59
CA VAL A 84 -7.89 -8.75 -3.65
C VAL A 84 -7.51 -8.25 -2.25
N SER A 85 -6.83 -7.11 -2.18
CA SER A 85 -6.38 -6.53 -0.90
C SER A 85 -7.53 -6.27 0.08
N LEU A 86 -8.73 -5.95 -0.42
CA LEU A 86 -9.91 -5.73 0.42
C LEU A 86 -10.32 -6.97 1.23
N ASP A 87 -10.08 -8.17 0.70
CA ASP A 87 -10.41 -9.43 1.40
C ASP A 87 -9.57 -9.64 2.67
N PHE A 88 -8.40 -9.01 2.73
CA PHE A 88 -7.43 -9.16 3.83
C PHE A 88 -7.09 -7.84 4.53
N MET A 89 -7.91 -6.81 4.33
CA MET A 89 -7.62 -5.48 4.87
C MET A 89 -7.58 -5.46 6.41
N LYS A 90 -8.35 -6.32 7.06
CA LYS A 90 -8.34 -6.47 8.51
C LYS A 90 -6.99 -7.02 8.98
N GLU A 91 -6.54 -8.12 8.40
CA GLU A 91 -5.27 -8.77 8.72
C GLU A 91 -4.07 -7.85 8.44
N TRP A 92 -4.15 -7.06 7.33
CA TRP A 92 -3.15 -6.08 6.98
C TRP A 92 -3.01 -4.97 8.03
N ARG A 93 -4.14 -4.38 8.45
CA ARG A 93 -4.16 -3.35 9.48
C ARG A 93 -3.68 -3.88 10.83
N GLU A 94 -4.14 -5.06 11.23
CA GLU A 94 -3.69 -5.72 12.46
C GLU A 94 -2.18 -5.97 12.44
N MET A 95 -1.62 -6.42 11.33
CA MET A 95 -0.17 -6.63 11.17
C MET A 95 0.60 -5.31 11.37
N LEU A 96 0.19 -4.25 10.69
CA LEU A 96 0.84 -2.95 10.82
C LEU A 96 0.75 -2.38 12.24
N LEU A 97 -0.36 -2.63 12.95
CA LEU A 97 -0.56 -2.15 14.32
C LEU A 97 0.23 -2.95 15.36
N GLN A 98 0.41 -4.25 15.14
CA GLN A 98 1.05 -5.17 16.09
C GLN A 98 2.56 -5.28 15.89
N GLU A 99 2.99 -5.36 14.63
CA GLU A 99 4.37 -5.65 14.24
C GLU A 99 5.08 -4.41 13.66
N GLY A 100 4.31 -3.38 13.31
CA GLY A 100 4.83 -2.17 12.69
C GLY A 100 5.14 -2.34 11.19
N PRO A 101 5.90 -1.41 10.59
CA PRO A 101 6.10 -1.35 9.15
C PRO A 101 7.29 -2.19 8.63
N TYR A 102 8.00 -2.92 9.49
CA TYR A 102 9.19 -3.71 9.13
C TYR A 102 8.87 -5.20 8.92
N VAL A 103 7.77 -5.45 8.22
CA VAL A 103 7.26 -6.79 7.96
C VAL A 103 7.85 -7.41 6.70
N LEU A 104 7.95 -8.74 6.70
CA LEU A 104 8.40 -9.53 5.57
C LEU A 104 7.21 -10.15 4.84
N ILE A 105 7.41 -10.53 3.59
CA ILE A 105 6.38 -11.24 2.83
C ILE A 105 6.02 -12.59 3.47
N SER A 106 6.99 -13.26 4.12
CA SER A 106 6.76 -14.49 4.88
C SER A 106 5.74 -14.31 6.00
N ASP A 107 5.86 -13.20 6.75
CA ASP A 107 4.98 -12.89 7.88
C ASP A 107 3.57 -12.59 7.36
N TRP A 108 3.49 -11.85 6.25
CA TRP A 108 2.24 -11.58 5.57
C TRP A 108 1.56 -12.87 5.07
N MET A 109 2.33 -13.77 4.45
CA MET A 109 1.82 -15.08 4.00
C MET A 109 1.24 -15.91 5.14
N GLN A 110 1.89 -15.91 6.31
CA GLN A 110 1.42 -16.62 7.49
C GLN A 110 0.10 -16.05 8.03
N ARG A 111 -0.10 -14.73 7.90
CA ARG A 111 -1.36 -14.11 8.32
C ARG A 111 -2.52 -14.40 7.38
N MET A 112 -2.29 -14.38 6.08
CA MET A 112 -3.32 -14.71 5.09
C MET A 112 -3.66 -16.20 5.05
N GLY A 113 -2.64 -17.04 5.13
CA GLY A 113 -2.79 -18.50 5.02
C GLY A 113 -3.49 -19.11 6.21
N LYS A 114 -4.28 -20.15 5.97
CA LYS A 114 -4.99 -20.92 7.00
C LYS A 114 -4.49 -22.37 7.08
N THR A 115 -3.82 -22.84 6.05
CA THR A 115 -3.35 -24.22 5.91
C THR A 115 -1.92 -24.26 5.36
N ASP A 116 -1.22 -25.38 5.55
CA ASP A 116 0.12 -25.60 4.98
C ASP A 116 0.12 -25.45 3.44
N ALA A 117 -0.98 -25.82 2.79
CA ALA A 117 -1.13 -25.63 1.35
C ALA A 117 -1.19 -24.15 0.94
N ASP A 118 -1.73 -23.28 1.78
CA ASP A 118 -1.80 -21.84 1.52
C ASP A 118 -0.40 -21.22 1.63
N PHE A 119 0.43 -21.64 2.55
CA PHE A 119 1.80 -21.11 2.74
C PHE A 119 2.73 -21.42 1.57
N ASN A 120 2.44 -22.46 0.78
CA ASN A 120 3.20 -22.81 -0.42
C ASN A 120 2.75 -22.04 -1.68
N LYS A 121 1.71 -21.22 -1.61
CA LYS A 121 1.22 -20.41 -2.73
C LYS A 121 2.10 -19.18 -2.93
N GLN A 122 2.15 -18.71 -4.17
CA GLN A 122 2.77 -17.43 -4.48
C GLN A 122 1.74 -16.31 -4.34
N ALA A 123 2.00 -15.36 -3.44
CA ALA A 123 1.20 -14.15 -3.35
C ALA A 123 1.49 -13.22 -4.54
N ILE A 124 0.43 -12.75 -5.20
CA ILE A 124 0.48 -11.89 -6.38
C ILE A 124 -0.53 -10.75 -6.26
N ILE A 125 -0.30 -9.67 -6.99
CA ILE A 125 -1.26 -8.59 -7.21
C ILE A 125 -1.92 -8.85 -8.55
N THR A 126 -3.23 -9.07 -8.55
CA THR A 126 -4.00 -9.48 -9.74
C THR A 126 -4.57 -8.29 -10.50
N ALA A 127 -5.10 -8.55 -11.69
CA ALA A 127 -5.78 -7.52 -12.50
C ALA A 127 -7.05 -6.98 -11.81
N ASP A 128 -7.76 -7.81 -11.07
CA ASP A 128 -8.97 -7.42 -10.32
C ASP A 128 -8.64 -6.43 -9.22
N GLU A 129 -7.46 -6.55 -8.60
CA GLU A 129 -6.92 -5.56 -7.66
C GLU A 129 -6.79 -4.18 -8.33
N THR A 130 -6.18 -4.11 -9.52
CA THR A 130 -6.01 -2.84 -10.24
C THR A 130 -7.35 -2.24 -10.66
N ASP A 131 -8.33 -3.06 -11.03
CA ASP A 131 -9.68 -2.60 -11.35
C ASP A 131 -10.39 -2.03 -10.11
N ASN A 132 -10.24 -2.65 -8.94
CA ASN A 132 -10.75 -2.13 -7.69
C ASN A 132 -10.09 -0.81 -7.32
N LEU A 133 -8.76 -0.74 -7.37
CA LEU A 133 -8.01 0.48 -7.10
C LEU A 133 -8.44 1.63 -8.02
N SER A 134 -8.61 1.37 -9.33
CA SER A 134 -9.08 2.37 -10.29
C SER A 134 -10.44 2.94 -9.90
N ARG A 135 -11.36 2.10 -9.45
CA ARG A 135 -12.70 2.54 -8.99
C ARG A 135 -12.61 3.39 -7.71
N GLU A 136 -11.83 2.98 -6.74
CA GLU A 136 -11.65 3.72 -5.49
C GLU A 136 -11.01 5.09 -5.73
N LEU A 137 -9.97 5.16 -6.55
CA LEU A 137 -9.28 6.41 -6.86
C LEU A 137 -10.10 7.35 -7.76
N SER A 138 -11.11 6.85 -8.49
CA SER A 138 -12.02 7.69 -9.28
C SER A 138 -12.96 8.51 -8.42
N MET A 139 -13.21 8.13 -7.17
CA MET A 139 -14.02 8.89 -6.24
C MET A 139 -13.28 10.16 -5.78
N MET A 140 -14.03 11.18 -5.41
CA MET A 140 -13.43 12.41 -4.84
C MET A 140 -12.79 12.12 -3.48
N SER A 141 -11.71 12.84 -3.17
CA SER A 141 -11.13 12.80 -1.83
C SER A 141 -12.17 13.19 -0.79
N SER A 142 -12.20 12.47 0.32
CA SER A 142 -13.17 12.70 1.41
C SER A 142 -12.91 14.00 2.17
N GLN A 143 -11.66 14.47 2.18
CA GLN A 143 -11.24 15.67 2.92
C GLN A 143 -10.70 16.79 2.02
N GLY A 144 -10.81 16.66 0.70
CA GLY A 144 -10.35 17.66 -0.26
C GLY A 144 -8.82 17.76 -0.41
N GLY A 145 -8.07 16.78 0.11
CA GLY A 145 -6.61 16.70 0.03
C GLY A 145 -6.11 15.60 -0.90
N TYR A 146 -4.93 15.06 -0.59
CA TYR A 146 -4.37 13.93 -1.32
C TYR A 146 -5.18 12.65 -1.14
N LYS A 147 -5.27 11.87 -2.21
CA LYS A 147 -5.57 10.43 -2.17
C LYS A 147 -4.25 9.69 -2.32
N ILE A 148 -4.00 8.73 -1.47
CA ILE A 148 -2.75 7.98 -1.46
C ILE A 148 -3.02 6.51 -1.76
N SER A 149 -2.39 6.01 -2.81
CA SER A 149 -2.37 4.59 -3.15
C SER A 149 -1.01 4.01 -2.81
N LEU A 150 -0.93 3.29 -1.70
CA LEU A 150 0.28 2.63 -1.27
C LEU A 150 0.31 1.19 -1.78
N ILE A 151 1.22 0.93 -2.71
CA ILE A 151 1.40 -0.39 -3.32
C ILE A 151 2.63 -1.06 -2.70
N TRP A 152 2.39 -2.11 -1.93
CA TRP A 152 3.46 -2.88 -1.32
C TRP A 152 3.87 -4.05 -2.21
N LEU A 153 5.16 -4.18 -2.50
CA LEU A 153 5.77 -5.20 -3.36
C LEU A 153 5.19 -5.20 -4.79
N PRO A 154 5.27 -4.07 -5.52
CA PRO A 154 4.73 -3.97 -6.89
C PRO A 154 5.36 -4.96 -7.87
N GLU A 155 6.56 -5.49 -7.58
CA GLU A 155 7.21 -6.55 -8.34
C GLU A 155 6.44 -7.88 -8.34
N ARG A 156 5.41 -8.00 -7.50
CA ARG A 156 4.51 -9.15 -7.47
C ARG A 156 3.22 -8.96 -8.29
N MET A 157 3.13 -7.89 -9.05
CA MET A 157 2.06 -7.73 -10.04
C MET A 157 2.19 -8.77 -11.14
N ASN A 158 1.08 -9.39 -11.53
CA ASN A 158 1.06 -10.12 -12.79
C ASN A 158 1.10 -9.12 -13.98
N LEU A 159 1.43 -9.61 -15.18
CA LEU A 159 1.60 -8.75 -16.35
C LEU A 159 0.34 -7.92 -16.67
N THR A 160 -0.84 -8.49 -16.48
CA THR A 160 -2.11 -7.79 -16.76
C THR A 160 -2.33 -6.65 -15.75
N SER A 161 -2.09 -6.89 -14.46
CA SER A 161 -2.15 -5.87 -13.41
C SER A 161 -1.13 -4.76 -13.67
N ALA A 162 0.11 -5.12 -13.98
CA ALA A 162 1.17 -4.17 -14.30
C ALA A 162 0.81 -3.26 -15.49
N ASN A 163 0.25 -3.82 -16.55
CA ASN A 163 -0.19 -3.03 -17.72
C ASN A 163 -1.40 -2.12 -17.40
N LYS A 164 -2.30 -2.56 -16.53
CA LYS A 164 -3.44 -1.73 -16.11
C LYS A 164 -3.01 -0.55 -15.23
N ILE A 165 -2.05 -0.76 -14.30
CA ILE A 165 -1.59 0.32 -13.43
C ILE A 165 -0.86 1.42 -14.21
N LEU A 166 -0.19 1.10 -15.33
CA LEU A 166 0.46 2.11 -16.17
C LEU A 166 -0.52 3.18 -16.62
N LYS A 167 -1.75 2.82 -16.99
CA LYS A 167 -2.78 3.80 -17.37
C LYS A 167 -3.13 4.78 -16.25
N LEU A 168 -3.20 4.28 -15.00
CA LEU A 168 -3.43 5.14 -13.83
C LEU A 168 -2.23 6.04 -13.53
N LEU A 169 -1.02 5.58 -13.82
CA LEU A 169 0.21 6.37 -13.64
C LEU A 169 0.40 7.42 -14.74
N GLU A 170 -0.04 7.14 -15.98
CA GLU A 170 0.01 8.09 -17.08
C GLU A 170 -1.03 9.21 -16.94
N GLU A 171 -2.24 8.86 -16.51
CA GLU A 171 -3.37 9.78 -16.32
C GLU A 171 -3.91 9.66 -14.88
N PRO A 172 -3.16 10.13 -13.88
CA PRO A 172 -3.56 9.96 -12.49
C PRO A 172 -4.82 10.79 -12.18
N PRO A 173 -5.74 10.26 -11.37
CA PRO A 173 -6.85 11.05 -10.85
C PRO A 173 -6.33 12.26 -10.06
N HIS A 174 -7.13 13.33 -10.02
CA HIS A 174 -6.74 14.58 -9.37
C HIS A 174 -6.26 14.35 -7.92
N GLN A 175 -5.14 14.97 -7.56
CA GLN A 175 -4.50 14.90 -6.23
C GLN A 175 -4.23 13.46 -5.75
N THR A 176 -3.91 12.55 -6.66
CA THR A 176 -3.54 11.18 -6.31
C THR A 176 -2.02 11.01 -6.30
N LEU A 177 -1.51 10.37 -5.23
CA LEU A 177 -0.12 9.96 -5.08
C LEU A 177 -0.05 8.44 -5.02
N PHE A 178 0.77 7.85 -5.92
CA PHE A 178 1.11 6.42 -5.93
C PHE A 178 2.47 6.18 -5.28
#